data_3d858c45f9638e3315ae6105db6b2905
#
_entry.id   3d858c45f9638e3315ae6105db6b2905
#
_cell.length_a   1.000
_cell.length_b   1.000
_cell.length_c   1.000
_cell.angle_alpha   90.00
_cell.angle_beta   90.00
_cell.angle_gamma   90.00
#
_symmetry.space_group_name_H-M   'P 1'
#
loop_
_entity.id
_entity.type
_entity.pdbx_description
1 polymer ?
#
loop_
_entity_poly.entity_id
_entity_poly.type
_entity_poly.pdbx_seq_one_letter_code
_entity_poly.pdbx_strand_id
1 'polypeptide(L)' 'MVNGDPLDITAPLTVTGLLVQLEIDPRRVAVEHNLVVLKRAAFDTTELREGDQVEIVNFVGGG' A
#
# COMPACT_ATOMS: atom_id res chain seq x y z
N MET A 1 -6.53 -5.60 5.12
CA MET A 1 -7.40 -5.46 3.94
C MET A 1 -6.81 -4.44 2.97
N VAL A 2 -6.82 -4.76 1.72
CA VAL A 2 -6.37 -3.84 0.67
C VAL A 2 -7.58 -3.47 -0.17
N ASN A 3 -7.93 -2.19 -0.21
CA ASN A 3 -9.13 -1.70 -0.91
C ASN A 3 -10.38 -2.51 -0.58
N GLY A 4 -10.53 -2.88 0.67
CA GLY A 4 -11.67 -3.68 1.14
C GLY A 4 -11.53 -5.19 0.97
N ASP A 5 -10.51 -5.65 0.27
CA ASP A 5 -10.30 -7.08 0.07
C ASP A 5 -9.36 -7.65 1.13
N PRO A 6 -9.62 -8.86 1.64
CA PRO A 6 -8.72 -9.50 2.59
C PRO A 6 -7.33 -9.70 2.00
N LEU A 7 -6.32 -9.54 2.83
CA LEU A 7 -4.94 -9.82 2.46
C LEU A 7 -4.33 -10.65 3.58
N ASP A 8 -3.79 -11.81 3.22
CA ASP A 8 -3.07 -12.64 4.16
C ASP A 8 -1.63 -12.18 4.24
N ILE A 9 -1.23 -11.74 5.43
CA ILE A 9 0.15 -11.34 5.68
C ILE A 9 0.79 -12.43 6.53
N THR A 10 1.53 -13.31 5.87
CA THR A 10 2.18 -14.44 6.53
C THR A 10 3.65 -14.20 6.82
N ALA A 11 4.20 -13.12 6.30
CA ALA A 11 5.59 -12.73 6.49
C ALA A 11 5.67 -11.21 6.53
N PRO A 12 6.73 -10.65 7.09
CA PRO A 12 6.89 -9.19 7.07
C PRO A 12 6.78 -8.64 5.65
N LEU A 13 5.95 -7.61 5.51
CA LEU A 13 5.68 -7.01 4.22
C LEU A 13 5.62 -5.50 4.39
N THR A 14 6.37 -4.78 3.59
CA THR A 14 6.28 -3.33 3.55
C THR A 14 5.25 -2.89 2.50
N VAL A 15 4.90 -1.59 2.53
CA VAL A 15 4.02 -1.04 1.48
C VAL A 15 4.66 -1.24 0.10
N THR A 16 5.97 -1.00 -0.02
CA THR A 16 6.68 -1.25 -1.28
C THR A 16 6.54 -2.71 -1.70
N GLY A 17 6.72 -3.63 -0.77
CA GLY A 17 6.58 -5.05 -1.07
C GLY A 17 5.19 -5.41 -1.54
N LEU A 18 4.16 -4.84 -0.93
CA LEU A 18 2.79 -5.05 -1.36
C LEU A 18 2.57 -4.55 -2.79
N LEU A 19 3.04 -3.35 -3.09
CA LEU A 19 2.87 -2.78 -4.43
C LEU A 19 3.59 -3.61 -5.49
N VAL A 20 4.78 -4.12 -5.18
CA VAL A 20 5.50 -5.03 -6.08
C VAL A 20 4.67 -6.30 -6.32
N GLN A 21 4.12 -6.86 -5.26
CA GLN A 21 3.30 -8.07 -5.35
C GLN A 21 2.06 -7.86 -6.22
N LEU A 22 1.48 -6.69 -6.17
CA LEU A 22 0.30 -6.32 -6.96
C LEU A 22 0.65 -5.76 -8.34
N GLU A 23 1.94 -5.65 -8.66
CA GLU A 23 2.42 -5.09 -9.92
C GLU A 23 1.98 -3.64 -10.12
N ILE A 24 2.01 -2.88 -9.06
CA ILE A 24 1.62 -1.47 -9.06
C ILE A 24 2.85 -0.59 -8.96
N ASP A 25 2.95 0.40 -9.85
CA ASP A 25 4.02 1.39 -9.80
C ASP A 25 3.76 2.37 -8.64
N PRO A 26 4.65 2.45 -7.65
CA PRO A 26 4.43 3.32 -6.50
C PRO A 26 4.37 4.81 -6.85
N ARG A 27 4.87 5.17 -8.01
CA ARG A 27 4.82 6.58 -8.43
C ARG A 27 3.46 7.00 -8.96
N ARG A 28 2.56 6.05 -9.16
CA ARG A 28 1.25 6.29 -9.76
C ARG A 28 0.10 6.22 -8.78
N VAL A 29 0.39 6.00 -7.51
CA VAL A 29 -0.64 5.78 -6.52
C VAL A 29 -0.42 6.59 -5.27
N ALA A 30 -1.52 6.90 -4.61
CA ALA A 30 -1.52 7.33 -3.21
C ALA A 30 -1.90 6.13 -2.36
N VAL A 31 -1.29 6.01 -1.20
CA VAL A 31 -1.54 4.91 -0.27
C VAL A 31 -1.92 5.47 1.08
N GLU A 32 -3.03 4.97 1.63
CA GLU A 32 -3.40 5.23 3.01
C GLU A 32 -3.21 3.94 3.81
N HIS A 33 -2.59 4.06 4.95
CA HIS A 33 -2.38 2.96 5.88
C HIS A 33 -3.09 3.29 7.17
N ASN A 34 -4.12 2.52 7.51
CA ASN A 34 -4.96 2.75 8.69
C ASN A 34 -5.45 4.20 8.75
N LEU A 35 -5.96 4.71 7.63
CA LEU A 35 -6.52 6.05 7.45
C LEU A 35 -5.48 7.17 7.47
N VAL A 36 -4.20 6.82 7.42
CA VAL A 36 -3.12 7.81 7.35
C VAL A 36 -2.51 7.79 5.95
N VAL A 37 -2.51 8.95 5.29
CA VAL A 37 -1.87 9.07 3.99
C VAL A 37 -0.36 8.99 4.17
N LEU A 38 0.26 8.08 3.43
CA LEU A 38 1.71 7.87 3.50
C LEU A 38 2.41 8.66 2.41
N LYS A 39 3.53 9.26 2.78
CA LYS A 39 4.45 9.80 1.79
C LYS A 39 5.18 8.65 1.11
N ARG A 40 5.52 8.81 -0.16
CA ARG A 40 6.23 7.76 -0.90
C ARG A 40 7.50 7.31 -0.20
N ALA A 41 8.23 8.25 0.41
CA ALA A 41 9.46 7.93 1.14
C ALA A 41 9.23 6.97 2.31
N ALA A 42 8.00 6.86 2.80
CA ALA A 42 7.67 5.96 3.89
C ALA A 42 7.26 4.56 3.40
N PHE A 43 7.10 4.35 2.11
CA PHE A 43 6.63 3.06 1.59
C PHE A 43 7.61 1.93 1.90
N ASP A 44 8.89 2.20 1.89
CA ASP A 44 9.92 1.18 2.14
C ASP A 44 10.02 0.80 3.62
N THR A 45 9.57 1.67 4.49
CA THR A 45 9.75 1.49 5.94
C THR A 45 8.46 1.19 6.68
N THR A 46 7.31 1.35 6.04
CA THR A 46 6.02 1.07 6.67
C THR A 46 5.70 -0.40 6.54
N GLU A 47 5.76 -1.12 7.65
CA GLU A 47 5.42 -2.53 7.69
C GLU A 47 3.92 -2.71 7.83
N LEU A 48 3.38 -3.64 7.05
CA LEU A 48 1.98 -4.02 7.10
C LEU A 48 1.82 -5.23 8.01
N ARG A 49 0.77 -5.22 8.82
CA ARG A 49 0.46 -6.27 9.76
C ARG A 49 -0.94 -6.79 9.52
N GLU A 50 -1.19 -7.99 10.01
CA GLU A 50 -2.52 -8.57 9.93
C GLU A 50 -3.53 -7.63 10.60
N GLY A 51 -4.64 -7.41 9.92
CA GLY A 51 -5.67 -6.50 10.40
C GLY A 51 -5.54 -5.07 9.92
N ASP A 52 -4.41 -4.71 9.34
CA ASP A 52 -4.23 -3.36 8.81
C ASP A 52 -5.14 -3.10 7.63
N GLN A 53 -5.55 -1.85 7.49
CA GLN A 53 -6.33 -1.37 6.34
C GLN A 53 -5.43 -0.56 5.42
N VAL A 54 -5.42 -0.91 4.15
CA VAL A 54 -4.64 -0.21 3.14
C VAL A 54 -5.55 0.19 2.00
N GLU A 55 -5.55 1.47 1.66
CA GLU A 55 -6.27 1.98 0.50
C GLU A 55 -5.25 2.46 -0.52
N ILE A 56 -5.40 1.98 -1.74
CA ILE A 56 -4.53 2.35 -2.85
C ILE A 56 -5.38 3.05 -3.91
N VAL A 57 -5.02 4.28 -4.23
CA VAL A 57 -5.76 5.09 -5.19
C VAL A 57 -4.84 5.50 -6.32
N ASN A 58 -5.22 5.18 -7.54
CA ASN A 58 -4.47 5.60 -8.73
C ASN A 58 -4.68 7.07 -9.01
N PHE A 59 -3.62 7.76 -9.37
CA PHE A 59 -3.74 9.14 -9.82
C PHE A 59 -4.40 9.15 -11.21
N VAL A 60 -5.40 9.98 -11.35
CA VAL A 60 -6.10 10.16 -12.63
C VAL A 60 -5.44 11.27 -13.42
N GLY A 61 -5.37 11.12 -14.72
CA GLY A 61 -4.74 12.11 -15.59
C GLY A 61 -3.23 12.10 -15.47
N GLY A 62 -2.74 11.15 -14.92
CA GLY A 62 -1.40 10.80 -14.68
C GLY A 62 -0.31 11.67 -15.12
N GLY A 63 -0.31 12.31 -15.16
CA GLY A 63 0.91 12.90 -15.45
C GLY A 63 2.08 12.14 -14.94
#